data_9a1a5405e26ef96413994fb07bb03095
#
_entry.id   9a1a5405e26ef96413994fb07bb03095
#
_cell.length_a   1.000
_cell.length_b   1.000
_cell.length_c   1.000
_cell.angle_alpha   90.00
_cell.angle_beta   90.00
_cell.angle_gamma   90.00
#
_symmetry.space_group_name_H-M   'P 1'
#
loop_
_entity.id
_entity.type
_entity.pdbx_description
1 polymer ?
#
loop_
_entity_poly.entity_id
_entity_poly.type
_entity_poly.pdbx_seq_one_letter_code
_entity_poly.pdbx_strand_id
1 'polypeptide(L)'
;IYSLPEFDGEHLATYGGSQGGALSIIVASLDPRVKCVVSFYPALSDMTGYLYGRAGGWPHMLKNGKSSVHNTPEKLNTISYYDVVNFARNLKTPIFFSCGYNDRVCPPSSTFSVYNSITSPKELMVVPESAHWTFPDQQKRGFDFVLKQFNMK
;
A
#
# COMPACT_ATOMS: atom_id res chain seq x y z
N ILE A 1 -11.12 -17.30 -5.03
CA ILE A 1 -12.30 -16.53 -5.41
C ILE A 1 -12.89 -16.99 -6.74
N TYR A 2 -12.07 -17.32 -7.76
CA TYR A 2 -12.53 -17.76 -9.08
C TYR A 2 -13.30 -19.08 -9.09
N SER A 3 -13.26 -19.84 -8.00
CA SER A 3 -14.03 -21.06 -7.82
C SER A 3 -15.39 -20.84 -7.14
N LEU A 4 -15.69 -19.60 -6.73
CA LEU A 4 -16.95 -19.26 -6.07
C LEU A 4 -18.04 -19.04 -7.14
N PRO A 5 -19.19 -19.69 -7.04
CA PRO A 5 -20.28 -19.56 -8.02
C PRO A 5 -20.89 -18.15 -8.02
N GLU A 6 -20.73 -17.39 -6.93
CA GLU A 6 -21.22 -16.02 -6.79
C GLU A 6 -20.30 -14.98 -7.45
N PHE A 7 -19.06 -15.36 -7.81
CA PHE A 7 -18.15 -14.45 -8.48
C PHE A 7 -18.45 -14.39 -9.98
N ASP A 8 -18.66 -13.19 -10.48
CA ASP A 8 -19.01 -12.95 -11.88
C ASP A 8 -17.84 -13.17 -12.87
N GLY A 9 -16.64 -13.45 -12.37
CA GLY A 9 -15.45 -13.69 -13.18
C GLY A 9 -14.70 -12.43 -13.61
N GLU A 10 -15.24 -11.24 -13.37
CA GLU A 10 -14.73 -9.99 -13.92
C GLU A 10 -14.44 -8.90 -12.86
N HIS A 11 -15.36 -8.63 -11.94
CA HIS A 11 -15.28 -7.50 -11.02
C HIS A 11 -14.47 -7.85 -9.76
N LEU A 12 -13.14 -7.86 -9.87
CA LEU A 12 -12.22 -8.12 -8.78
C LEU A 12 -11.47 -6.86 -8.40
N ALA A 13 -11.61 -6.43 -7.16
CA ALA A 13 -10.83 -5.36 -6.54
C ALA A 13 -10.07 -5.88 -5.32
N THR A 14 -8.96 -5.22 -4.98
CA THR A 14 -8.28 -5.40 -3.70
C THR A 14 -8.45 -4.14 -2.85
N TYR A 15 -8.71 -4.34 -1.54
CA TYR A 15 -9.08 -3.26 -0.63
C TYR A 15 -8.49 -3.52 0.76
N GLY A 16 -7.75 -2.56 1.31
CA GLY A 16 -7.20 -2.75 2.64
C GLY A 16 -6.49 -1.55 3.22
N GLY A 17 -6.27 -1.63 4.54
CA GLY A 17 -5.47 -0.66 5.30
C GLY A 17 -4.26 -1.33 5.93
N SER A 18 -3.20 -0.58 6.19
CA SER A 18 -1.98 -1.06 6.84
C SER A 18 -1.35 -2.24 6.09
N GLN A 19 -1.18 -3.39 6.73
CA GLN A 19 -0.70 -4.60 6.05
C GLN A 19 -1.65 -5.02 4.91
N GLY A 20 -2.97 -4.89 5.11
CA GLY A 20 -3.96 -5.15 4.06
C GLY A 20 -3.81 -4.19 2.87
N GLY A 21 -3.45 -2.92 3.12
CA GLY A 21 -3.16 -1.94 2.07
C GLY A 21 -1.91 -2.31 1.25
N ALA A 22 -0.85 -2.78 1.92
CA ALA A 22 0.34 -3.31 1.26
C ALA A 22 0.01 -4.55 0.41
N LEU A 23 -0.69 -5.54 1.00
CA LEU A 23 -1.08 -6.76 0.31
C LEU A 23 -2.00 -6.48 -0.88
N SER A 24 -2.86 -5.48 -0.80
CA SER A 24 -3.71 -5.05 -1.91
C SER A 24 -2.88 -4.62 -3.13
N ILE A 25 -1.82 -3.84 -2.91
CA ILE A 25 -0.90 -3.43 -3.97
C ILE A 25 -0.11 -4.63 -4.51
N ILE A 26 0.41 -5.48 -3.61
CA ILE A 26 1.21 -6.65 -3.98
C ILE A 26 0.40 -7.59 -4.88
N VAL A 27 -0.81 -7.96 -4.43
CA VAL A 27 -1.69 -8.87 -5.19
C VAL A 27 -2.01 -8.31 -6.57
N ALA A 28 -2.39 -7.03 -6.65
CA ALA A 28 -2.72 -6.39 -7.94
C ALA A 28 -1.50 -6.21 -8.86
N SER A 29 -0.29 -6.13 -8.29
CA SER A 29 0.94 -6.07 -9.09
C SER A 29 1.33 -7.43 -9.69
N LEU A 30 0.83 -8.52 -9.09
CA LEU A 30 1.13 -9.90 -9.48
C LEU A 30 -0.02 -10.56 -10.27
N ASP A 31 -1.25 -10.11 -10.06
CA ASP A 31 -2.44 -10.67 -10.70
C ASP A 31 -3.13 -9.63 -11.60
N PRO A 32 -2.99 -9.73 -12.93
CA PRO A 32 -3.58 -8.76 -13.88
C PRO A 32 -5.11 -8.82 -13.93
N ARG A 33 -5.75 -9.78 -13.28
CA ARG A 33 -7.22 -9.88 -13.21
C ARG A 33 -7.83 -8.88 -12.22
N VAL A 34 -7.03 -8.32 -11.28
CA VAL A 34 -7.47 -7.25 -10.40
C VAL A 34 -7.72 -5.98 -11.21
N LYS A 35 -8.92 -5.41 -11.12
CA LYS A 35 -9.35 -4.23 -11.90
C LYS A 35 -9.04 -2.90 -11.23
N CYS A 36 -9.04 -2.87 -9.90
CA CYS A 36 -8.68 -1.67 -9.14
C CYS A 36 -8.19 -2.00 -7.72
N VAL A 37 -7.50 -1.05 -7.14
CA VAL A 37 -6.90 -1.16 -5.80
C VAL A 37 -7.38 -0.02 -4.93
N VAL A 38 -7.70 -0.30 -3.67
CA VAL A 38 -7.84 0.70 -2.61
C VAL A 38 -6.84 0.39 -1.52
N SER A 39 -5.94 1.34 -1.25
CA SER A 39 -4.90 1.18 -0.24
C SER A 39 -4.88 2.37 0.71
N PHE A 40 -5.05 2.09 2.01
CA PHE A 40 -4.91 3.07 3.08
C PHE A 40 -3.60 2.82 3.83
N TYR A 41 -2.80 3.88 3.99
CA TYR A 41 -1.55 3.87 4.79
C TYR A 41 -0.81 2.51 4.76
N PRO A 42 -0.36 2.04 3.59
CA PRO A 42 0.22 0.71 3.46
C PRO A 42 1.44 0.51 4.37
N ALA A 43 1.47 -0.63 5.07
CA ALA A 43 2.65 -1.12 5.78
C ALA A 43 3.68 -1.71 4.81
N LEU A 44 4.76 -2.31 5.31
CA LEU A 44 5.83 -2.94 4.52
C LEU A 44 6.40 -1.98 3.45
N SER A 45 6.47 -0.69 3.77
CA SER A 45 6.79 0.39 2.82
C SER A 45 8.11 1.05 3.18
N ASP A 46 9.04 1.15 2.22
CA ASP A 46 10.36 1.79 2.42
C ASP A 46 11.03 1.32 3.72
N MET A 47 11.00 0.00 3.97
CA MET A 47 11.48 -0.57 5.22
C MET A 47 12.97 -0.27 5.47
N THR A 48 13.74 -0.05 4.41
CA THR A 48 15.14 0.36 4.47
C THR A 48 15.33 1.86 4.66
N GLY A 49 14.28 2.67 4.65
CA GLY A 49 14.33 4.13 4.78
C GLY A 49 15.15 4.63 5.96
N TYR A 50 15.11 3.89 7.08
CA TYR A 50 15.91 4.21 8.28
C TYR A 50 17.43 4.25 8.05
N LEU A 51 17.94 3.51 7.07
CA LEU A 51 19.37 3.53 6.70
C LEU A 51 19.74 4.79 5.92
N TYR A 52 18.74 5.51 5.43
CA TYR A 52 18.87 6.71 4.58
C TYR A 52 18.23 7.96 5.22
N GLY A 53 18.03 7.96 6.54
CA GLY A 53 17.54 9.12 7.29
C GLY A 53 16.03 9.36 7.14
N ARG A 54 15.25 8.40 6.66
CA ARG A 54 13.79 8.47 6.59
C ARG A 54 13.14 7.49 7.55
N ALA A 55 11.95 7.83 8.06
CA ALA A 55 11.16 6.86 8.82
C ALA A 55 10.56 5.83 7.86
N GLY A 56 10.97 4.57 8.01
CA GLY A 56 10.40 3.43 7.28
C GLY A 56 9.08 2.95 7.89
N GLY A 57 8.28 2.23 7.12
CA GLY A 57 7.00 1.68 7.56
C GLY A 57 7.14 0.49 8.51
N TRP A 58 6.01 0.11 9.12
CA TRP A 58 5.91 -1.13 9.89
C TRP A 58 6.42 -2.33 9.06
N PRO A 59 7.17 -3.28 9.67
CA PRO A 59 7.38 -3.55 11.09
C PRO A 59 8.59 -2.84 11.73
N HIS A 60 9.15 -1.79 11.17
CA HIS A 60 10.23 -0.99 11.74
C HIS A 60 11.52 -1.78 12.05
N MET A 61 11.82 -2.82 11.29
CA MET A 61 12.94 -3.74 11.52
C MET A 61 14.30 -3.03 11.56
N LEU A 62 14.42 -1.90 10.86
CA LEU A 62 15.64 -1.12 10.75
C LEU A 62 15.60 0.20 11.54
N LYS A 63 14.66 0.36 12.50
CA LYS A 63 14.51 1.60 13.30
C LYS A 63 15.81 2.06 13.98
N ASN A 64 16.67 1.12 14.37
CA ASN A 64 17.97 1.41 14.96
C ASN A 64 19.05 1.73 13.90
N GLY A 65 18.66 1.95 12.64
CA GLY A 65 19.55 2.28 11.54
C GLY A 65 20.66 1.23 11.36
N LYS A 66 21.90 1.70 11.24
CA LYS A 66 23.06 0.82 11.01
C LYS A 66 23.33 -0.17 12.16
N SER A 67 22.85 0.10 13.36
CA SER A 67 23.00 -0.77 14.54
C SER A 67 21.92 -1.83 14.66
N SER A 68 20.96 -1.90 13.72
CA SER A 68 19.94 -2.94 13.72
C SER A 68 20.53 -4.33 13.44
N VAL A 69 20.09 -5.33 14.20
CA VAL A 69 20.40 -6.75 13.94
C VAL A 69 19.90 -7.25 12.58
N HIS A 70 19.05 -6.48 11.93
CA HIS A 70 18.53 -6.74 10.58
C HIS A 70 19.37 -6.07 9.48
N ASN A 71 20.38 -5.29 9.83
CA ASN A 71 21.24 -4.60 8.87
C ASN A 71 22.42 -5.49 8.46
N THR A 72 22.11 -6.57 7.77
CA THR A 72 23.09 -7.42 7.08
C THR A 72 22.73 -7.58 5.62
N PRO A 73 23.69 -7.82 4.70
CA PRO A 73 23.40 -7.92 3.28
C PRO A 73 22.29 -8.95 2.96
N GLU A 74 22.32 -10.11 3.60
CA GLU A 74 21.35 -11.19 3.37
C GLU A 74 19.95 -10.78 3.81
N LYS A 75 19.83 -10.15 5.00
CA LYS A 75 18.55 -9.71 5.52
C LYS A 75 17.99 -8.53 4.74
N LEU A 76 18.84 -7.59 4.32
CA LEU A 76 18.41 -6.47 3.47
C LEU A 76 17.93 -6.98 2.11
N ASN A 77 18.62 -7.95 1.52
CA ASN A 77 18.16 -8.61 0.31
C ASN A 77 16.77 -9.24 0.53
N THR A 78 16.60 -10.01 1.60
CA THR A 78 15.30 -10.62 1.95
C THR A 78 14.21 -9.56 2.14
N ILE A 79 14.47 -8.49 2.88
CA ILE A 79 13.52 -7.39 3.10
C ILE A 79 13.05 -6.79 1.77
N SER A 80 13.91 -6.70 0.76
CA SER A 80 13.55 -6.12 -0.54
C SER A 80 12.45 -6.91 -1.27
N TYR A 81 12.33 -8.20 -1.02
CA TYR A 81 11.25 -9.03 -1.59
C TYR A 81 9.89 -8.80 -0.93
N TYR A 82 9.84 -8.13 0.21
CA TYR A 82 8.62 -7.83 0.94
C TYR A 82 8.26 -6.35 0.91
N ASP A 83 9.18 -5.47 0.48
CA ASP A 83 8.93 -4.04 0.44
C ASP A 83 7.97 -3.69 -0.70
N VAL A 84 6.81 -3.17 -0.32
CA VAL A 84 5.73 -2.85 -1.27
C VAL A 84 6.11 -1.79 -2.31
N VAL A 85 7.12 -0.96 -2.04
CA VAL A 85 7.67 -0.01 -3.02
C VAL A 85 8.12 -0.71 -4.30
N ASN A 86 8.70 -1.92 -4.17
CA ASN A 86 9.17 -2.69 -5.32
C ASN A 86 8.01 -3.25 -6.16
N PHE A 87 6.90 -3.61 -5.52
CA PHE A 87 5.68 -4.03 -6.23
C PHE A 87 4.95 -2.85 -6.86
N ALA A 88 4.89 -1.72 -6.16
CA ALA A 88 4.21 -0.52 -6.62
C ALA A 88 4.75 -0.01 -7.97
N ARG A 89 6.04 -0.17 -8.24
CA ARG A 89 6.67 0.17 -9.53
C ARG A 89 6.10 -0.62 -10.71
N ASN A 90 5.59 -1.81 -10.46
CA ASN A 90 5.04 -2.71 -11.47
C ASN A 90 3.52 -2.68 -11.54
N LEU A 91 2.85 -1.94 -10.63
CA LEU A 91 1.40 -1.83 -10.62
C LEU A 91 0.90 -1.17 -11.91
N LYS A 92 0.02 -1.84 -12.62
CA LYS A 92 -0.65 -1.33 -13.85
C LYS A 92 -2.11 -0.95 -13.60
N THR A 93 -2.65 -1.42 -12.50
CA THR A 93 -4.04 -1.29 -12.11
C THR A 93 -4.31 0.08 -11.51
N PRO A 94 -5.43 0.75 -11.81
CA PRO A 94 -5.84 2.00 -11.16
C PRO A 94 -5.93 1.85 -9.64
N ILE A 95 -5.48 2.87 -8.90
CA ILE A 95 -5.44 2.83 -7.45
C ILE A 95 -6.01 4.10 -6.80
N PHE A 96 -6.85 3.92 -5.78
CA PHE A 96 -7.13 4.94 -4.78
C PHE A 96 -6.20 4.74 -3.58
N PHE A 97 -5.48 5.78 -3.24
CA PHE A 97 -4.48 5.78 -2.17
C PHE A 97 -4.82 6.85 -1.12
N SER A 98 -4.79 6.50 0.16
CA SER A 98 -5.02 7.47 1.22
C SER A 98 -4.08 7.26 2.40
N CYS A 99 -3.67 8.37 3.02
CA CYS A 99 -2.81 8.40 4.20
C CYS A 99 -3.04 9.66 5.03
N GLY A 100 -2.51 9.65 6.25
CA GLY A 100 -2.52 10.78 7.17
C GLY A 100 -1.11 11.23 7.54
N TYR A 101 -0.97 12.47 8.08
CA TYR A 101 0.34 12.98 8.47
C TYR A 101 0.75 12.61 9.90
N ASN A 102 -0.22 12.18 10.74
CA ASN A 102 0.04 11.81 12.13
C ASN A 102 0.29 10.30 12.31
N ASP A 103 0.39 9.53 11.21
CA ASP A 103 0.65 8.10 11.29
C ASP A 103 2.10 7.83 11.67
N ARG A 104 2.31 7.20 12.84
CA ARG A 104 3.62 6.79 13.35
C ARG A 104 3.91 5.30 13.10
N VAL A 105 2.92 4.54 12.66
CA VAL A 105 3.06 3.11 12.33
C VAL A 105 3.46 2.95 10.88
N CYS A 106 2.76 3.66 9.97
CA CYS A 106 3.11 3.77 8.56
C CYS A 106 3.38 5.24 8.22
N PRO A 107 4.57 5.77 8.57
CA PRO A 107 4.85 7.21 8.48
C PRO A 107 4.66 7.75 7.06
N PRO A 108 4.31 9.04 6.93
CA PRO A 108 4.15 9.68 5.62
C PRO A 108 5.34 9.47 4.68
N SER A 109 6.58 9.50 5.19
CA SER A 109 7.78 9.23 4.39
C SER A 109 7.73 7.87 3.71
N SER A 110 7.28 6.82 4.41
CA SER A 110 7.17 5.47 3.87
C SER A 110 5.97 5.32 2.92
N THR A 111 4.81 5.87 3.26
CA THR A 111 3.62 5.80 2.42
C THR A 111 3.79 6.60 1.12
N PHE A 112 4.42 7.77 1.17
CA PHE A 112 4.74 8.55 -0.05
C PHE A 112 5.83 7.89 -0.90
N SER A 113 6.75 7.11 -0.32
CA SER A 113 7.69 6.29 -1.10
C SER A 113 6.95 5.30 -2.00
N VAL A 114 5.89 4.69 -1.50
CA VAL A 114 4.99 3.81 -2.29
C VAL A 114 4.24 4.62 -3.34
N TYR A 115 3.51 5.68 -2.91
CA TYR A 115 2.68 6.48 -3.81
C TYR A 115 3.47 7.03 -4.99
N ASN A 116 4.67 7.57 -4.73
CA ASN A 116 5.53 8.15 -5.77
C ASN A 116 6.07 7.09 -6.75
N SER A 117 6.18 5.83 -6.32
CA SER A 117 6.64 4.73 -7.17
C SER A 117 5.56 4.17 -8.10
N ILE A 118 4.28 4.46 -7.83
CA ILE A 118 3.15 4.03 -8.66
C ILE A 118 3.12 4.88 -9.94
N THR A 119 3.10 4.22 -11.08
CA THR A 119 3.01 4.86 -12.42
C THR A 119 1.65 4.69 -13.09
N SER A 120 0.80 3.79 -12.59
CA SER A 120 -0.58 3.61 -13.06
C SER A 120 -1.47 4.80 -12.69
N PRO A 121 -2.68 4.93 -13.27
CA PRO A 121 -3.66 5.93 -12.85
C PRO A 121 -3.89 5.86 -11.34
N LYS A 122 -3.74 6.98 -10.66
CA LYS A 122 -3.82 7.04 -9.19
C LYS A 122 -4.58 8.26 -8.69
N GLU A 123 -5.44 8.05 -7.70
CA GLU A 123 -6.11 9.10 -6.94
C GLU A 123 -5.52 9.15 -5.53
N LEU A 124 -5.26 10.34 -5.00
CA LEU A 124 -4.73 10.55 -3.66
C LEU A 124 -5.71 11.31 -2.79
N MET A 125 -5.97 10.79 -1.60
CA MET A 125 -6.67 11.51 -0.54
C MET A 125 -5.78 11.58 0.71
N VAL A 126 -5.25 12.76 1.01
CA VAL A 126 -4.52 13.00 2.25
C VAL A 126 -5.48 13.56 3.29
N VAL A 127 -5.48 12.98 4.48
CA VAL A 127 -6.22 13.48 5.64
C VAL A 127 -5.19 13.84 6.72
N PRO A 128 -4.78 15.12 6.79
CA PRO A 128 -3.62 15.54 7.61
C PRO A 128 -3.73 15.15 9.09
N GLU A 129 -4.93 15.20 9.66
CA GLU A 129 -5.21 14.86 11.05
C GLU A 129 -5.26 13.35 11.34
N SER A 130 -5.36 12.52 10.30
CA SER A 130 -5.41 11.06 10.48
C SER A 130 -4.05 10.50 10.93
N ALA A 131 -4.11 9.55 11.84
CA ALA A 131 -3.00 8.69 12.21
C ALA A 131 -3.16 7.29 11.55
N HIS A 132 -3.00 6.20 12.32
CA HIS A 132 -3.10 4.84 11.77
C HIS A 132 -4.55 4.32 11.78
N TRP A 133 -5.46 5.07 11.19
CA TRP A 133 -6.88 4.71 10.99
C TRP A 133 -7.47 5.49 9.82
N THR A 134 -8.67 5.09 9.37
CA THR A 134 -9.46 5.79 8.36
C THR A 134 -10.69 6.44 8.98
N PHE A 135 -11.04 7.62 8.50
CA PHE A 135 -12.34 8.23 8.71
C PHE A 135 -13.39 7.65 7.74
N PRO A 136 -14.69 7.73 8.08
CA PRO A 136 -15.76 7.25 7.19
C PRO A 136 -15.70 7.81 5.78
N ASP A 137 -15.33 9.07 5.61
CA ASP A 137 -15.20 9.71 4.28
C ASP A 137 -14.11 9.08 3.43
N GLN A 138 -12.97 8.67 4.04
CA GLN A 138 -11.92 7.95 3.32
C GLN A 138 -12.42 6.59 2.82
N GLN A 139 -13.13 5.86 3.70
CA GLN A 139 -13.71 4.56 3.35
C GLN A 139 -14.75 4.70 2.24
N LYS A 140 -15.66 5.70 2.38
CA LYS A 140 -16.65 6.00 1.35
C LYS A 140 -16.00 6.31 0.00
N ARG A 141 -15.00 7.19 -0.03
CA ARG A 141 -14.28 7.55 -1.26
C ARG A 141 -13.57 6.35 -1.88
N GLY A 142 -12.98 5.48 -1.07
CA GLY A 142 -12.37 4.23 -1.55
C GLY A 142 -13.42 3.31 -2.17
N PHE A 143 -14.60 3.17 -1.56
CA PHE A 143 -15.69 2.38 -2.10
C PHE A 143 -16.28 2.98 -3.39
N ASP A 144 -16.54 4.29 -3.40
CA ASP A 144 -17.02 5.01 -4.59
C ASP A 144 -16.04 4.85 -5.76
N PHE A 145 -14.71 4.85 -5.48
CA PHE A 145 -13.70 4.57 -6.49
C PHE A 145 -13.85 3.17 -7.09
N VAL A 146 -14.08 2.14 -6.28
CA VAL A 146 -14.31 0.77 -6.78
C VAL A 146 -15.55 0.73 -7.68
N LEU A 147 -16.67 1.29 -7.22
CA LEU A 147 -17.91 1.34 -8.02
C LEU A 147 -17.69 2.03 -9.38
N LYS A 148 -16.96 3.15 -9.37
CA LYS A 148 -16.59 3.89 -10.59
C LYS A 148 -15.77 3.01 -11.56
N GLN A 149 -14.78 2.26 -11.05
CA GLN A 149 -13.94 1.39 -11.89
C GLN A 149 -14.74 0.21 -12.47
N PHE A 150 -15.80 -0.21 -11.79
CA PHE A 150 -16.70 -1.27 -12.24
C PHE A 150 -17.88 -0.76 -13.05
N ASN A 151 -17.99 0.56 -13.33
CA ASN A 151 -19.15 1.19 -13.98
C ASN A 151 -20.48 0.93 -13.25
N MET A 152 -20.42 0.71 -11.94
CA MET A 152 -21.56 0.54 -11.05
C MET A 152 -21.98 1.88 -10.42
N LYS A 153 -23.29 2.00 -10.11
CA LYS A 153 -23.88 3.19 -9.46
C LYS A 153 -24.12 2.95 -7.98
#